data_ac99b96221bb5427cd65191e524f751c
#
_entry.id   ac99b96221bb5427cd65191e524f751c
#
_cell.length_a   1.000
_cell.length_b   1.000
_cell.length_c   1.000
_cell.angle_alpha   90.00
_cell.angle_beta   90.00
_cell.angle_gamma   90.00
#
_symmetry.space_group_name_H-M   'P 1'
#
loop_
_entity.id
_entity.type
_entity.pdbx_description
1 polymer ?
#
loop_
_entity_poly.entity_id
_entity_poly.type
_entity_poly.pdbx_seq_one_letter_code
_entity_poly.pdbx_strand_id
1 'polypeptide(L)'
;MKHYKEYDYSIASGSVGCDARYGSGRTQKLLNGDFYFVSTVNDFAWLRKLDKDGNISDSLTVGSSCDSFDINNEHLVSCELQGRKLAELYLDGQQITHLNDFLGEEYSVCVPKPLTFTASDGYEIHGWVMKPADYKEGVSYPAIFHIHGGPRTVFSDVYHNEMQVWANAGYFVFFCNPRGSDGRGTDFGNINGIYGTVDYQNLMDFTDEVLKRYPQIDKERVGETGGSYGGFMTNWIIGHTDRFKAAVSQRSISNWVSFEHTSDIGHTFILNNQATNTRTNPELLWKQSPLQFAPNCKTPTLFIHSDEDYRCYMDEGISMFSAIKRNGCPAKFCLFHGENHELSRGGRPINRIDRMTEILNWMDSYLK
;
A
#
# COMPACT_ATOMS: atom_id res chain seq x y z
N MET A 1 -6.80 -27.82 27.58
CA MET A 1 -6.68 -26.84 26.50
C MET A 1 -6.75 -27.61 25.19
N LYS A 2 -7.79 -27.42 24.34
CA LYS A 2 -7.81 -28.05 23.00
C LYS A 2 -6.76 -27.30 22.16
N HIS A 3 -5.81 -28.01 21.59
CA HIS A 3 -4.89 -27.46 20.59
C HIS A 3 -5.70 -27.31 19.30
N TYR A 4 -5.92 -26.07 18.88
CA TYR A 4 -6.46 -25.76 17.56
C TYR A 4 -5.35 -25.90 16.51
N LYS A 5 -5.75 -26.20 15.28
CA LYS A 5 -4.84 -26.22 14.13
C LYS A 5 -4.17 -24.84 14.02
N GLU A 6 -2.87 -24.80 13.80
CA GLU A 6 -2.13 -23.57 13.60
C GLU A 6 -2.69 -22.81 12.40
N TYR A 7 -2.95 -21.51 12.59
CA TYR A 7 -3.49 -20.63 11.56
C TYR A 7 -2.54 -19.45 11.40
N ASP A 8 -1.85 -19.41 10.26
CA ASP A 8 -0.74 -18.50 9.99
C ASP A 8 -1.17 -17.23 9.22
N TYR A 9 -2.37 -16.70 9.53
CA TYR A 9 -2.91 -15.49 8.93
C TYR A 9 -3.52 -14.59 9.99
N SER A 10 -3.74 -13.30 9.64
CA SER A 10 -4.42 -12.34 10.52
C SER A 10 -5.84 -12.80 10.86
N ILE A 11 -6.27 -12.54 12.11
CA ILE A 11 -7.62 -12.84 12.60
C ILE A 11 -8.31 -11.51 12.95
N ALA A 12 -9.55 -11.37 12.51
CA ALA A 12 -10.40 -10.19 12.75
C ALA A 12 -9.85 -8.88 12.15
N SER A 13 -9.02 -8.99 11.11
CA SER A 13 -8.43 -7.85 10.42
C SER A 13 -8.35 -8.12 8.92
N GLY A 14 -8.91 -7.22 8.10
CA GLY A 14 -8.69 -7.15 6.67
C GLY A 14 -7.61 -6.10 6.39
N SER A 15 -6.54 -6.49 5.72
CA SER A 15 -5.38 -5.63 5.41
C SER A 15 -5.29 -5.19 3.94
N VAL A 16 -6.33 -5.48 3.14
CA VAL A 16 -6.41 -5.01 1.75
C VAL A 16 -6.45 -3.48 1.71
N GLY A 17 -5.47 -2.86 1.05
CA GLY A 17 -5.37 -1.41 0.89
C GLY A 17 -6.44 -0.87 -0.06
N CYS A 18 -7.08 0.22 0.34
CA CYS A 18 -8.02 0.99 -0.49
C CYS A 18 -8.09 2.43 0.05
N ASP A 19 -8.14 3.42 -0.83
CA ASP A 19 -8.28 4.84 -0.49
C ASP A 19 -9.71 5.38 -0.60
N ALA A 20 -10.66 4.48 -0.87
CA ALA A 20 -12.08 4.82 -1.09
C ALA A 20 -13.02 4.02 -0.16
N ARG A 21 -12.60 3.74 1.07
CA ARG A 21 -13.43 3.09 2.10
C ARG A 21 -14.22 4.09 2.92
N TYR A 22 -15.38 3.65 3.39
CA TYR A 22 -16.26 4.44 4.24
C TYR A 22 -16.37 3.79 5.62
N GLY A 23 -15.67 4.37 6.58
CA GLY A 23 -15.77 3.96 7.98
C GLY A 23 -15.15 2.61 8.30
N SER A 24 -15.45 2.14 9.49
CA SER A 24 -15.07 0.81 9.99
C SER A 24 -16.33 0.10 10.51
N GLY A 25 -16.41 -1.19 10.29
CA GLY A 25 -17.51 -2.02 10.75
C GLY A 25 -17.02 -3.23 11.55
N ARG A 26 -17.93 -4.15 11.79
CA ARG A 26 -17.63 -5.38 12.51
C ARG A 26 -16.79 -6.32 11.65
N THR A 27 -15.67 -6.76 12.17
CA THR A 27 -14.77 -7.74 11.52
C THR A 27 -14.70 -9.08 12.24
N GLN A 28 -15.46 -9.25 13.34
CA GLN A 28 -15.53 -10.49 14.09
C GLN A 28 -16.87 -10.64 14.85
N LYS A 29 -17.37 -11.86 14.96
CA LYS A 29 -18.58 -12.19 15.73
C LYS A 29 -18.57 -13.64 16.20
N LEU A 30 -18.98 -13.86 17.46
CA LEU A 30 -19.30 -15.19 17.98
C LEU A 30 -20.80 -15.45 17.84
N LEU A 31 -21.19 -16.55 17.21
CA LEU A 31 -22.60 -16.95 17.05
C LEU A 31 -22.72 -18.47 17.21
N ASN A 32 -23.53 -18.94 18.15
CA ASN A 32 -23.83 -20.36 18.42
C ASN A 32 -22.59 -21.26 18.65
N GLY A 33 -21.49 -20.68 19.14
CA GLY A 33 -20.24 -21.38 19.39
C GLY A 33 -19.26 -21.38 18.21
N ASP A 34 -19.66 -20.89 17.05
CA ASP A 34 -18.79 -20.63 15.89
C ASP A 34 -18.27 -19.18 15.94
N PHE A 35 -17.01 -18.97 15.55
CA PHE A 35 -16.37 -17.66 15.49
C PHE A 35 -16.20 -17.24 14.04
N TYR A 36 -16.86 -16.15 13.67
CA TYR A 36 -16.80 -15.52 12.36
C TYR A 36 -15.81 -14.37 12.39
N PHE A 37 -14.92 -14.29 11.41
CA PHE A 37 -13.87 -13.27 11.37
C PHE A 37 -13.40 -12.97 9.94
N VAL A 38 -13.04 -11.70 9.71
CA VAL A 38 -12.34 -11.29 8.50
C VAL A 38 -10.86 -11.66 8.63
N SER A 39 -10.28 -12.20 7.56
CA SER A 39 -8.87 -12.58 7.50
C SER A 39 -8.31 -12.29 6.12
N THR A 40 -7.10 -11.73 6.06
CA THR A 40 -6.39 -11.56 4.80
C THR A 40 -5.68 -12.86 4.45
N VAL A 41 -5.99 -13.39 3.26
CA VAL A 41 -5.39 -14.60 2.70
C VAL A 41 -4.97 -14.30 1.27
N ASN A 42 -3.69 -14.47 0.97
CA ASN A 42 -3.05 -13.97 -0.24
C ASN A 42 -3.30 -12.46 -0.40
N ASP A 43 -4.05 -12.08 -1.44
CA ASP A 43 -4.30 -10.68 -1.78
C ASP A 43 -5.75 -10.24 -1.44
N PHE A 44 -6.50 -11.05 -0.68
CA PHE A 44 -7.93 -10.88 -0.44
C PHE A 44 -8.25 -10.84 1.05
N ALA A 45 -9.24 -10.04 1.43
CA ALA A 45 -9.78 -10.03 2.80
C ALA A 45 -11.16 -10.72 2.80
N TRP A 46 -11.23 -11.93 3.32
CA TRP A 46 -12.42 -12.76 3.31
C TRP A 46 -13.03 -12.95 4.69
N LEU A 47 -14.36 -13.01 4.76
CA LEU A 47 -15.06 -13.51 5.93
C LEU A 47 -14.92 -15.05 5.99
N ARG A 48 -14.45 -15.56 7.11
CA ARG A 48 -14.26 -16.98 7.39
C ARG A 48 -14.94 -17.37 8.69
N LYS A 49 -15.16 -18.66 8.88
CA LYS A 49 -15.73 -19.23 10.09
C LYS A 49 -14.77 -20.23 10.71
N LEU A 50 -14.48 -20.10 11.99
CA LEU A 50 -13.87 -21.12 12.82
C LEU A 50 -15.00 -21.81 13.59
N ASP A 51 -15.23 -23.09 13.32
CA ASP A 51 -16.24 -23.87 14.03
C ASP A 51 -15.76 -24.35 15.41
N LYS A 52 -16.67 -24.88 16.21
CA LYS A 52 -16.38 -25.41 17.55
C LYS A 52 -15.46 -26.64 17.55
N ASP A 53 -15.27 -27.29 16.42
CA ASP A 53 -14.38 -28.44 16.26
C ASP A 53 -12.97 -28.00 15.81
N GLY A 54 -12.76 -26.70 15.52
CA GLY A 54 -11.48 -26.09 15.16
C GLY A 54 -11.23 -26.05 13.65
N ASN A 55 -12.27 -26.27 12.82
CA ASN A 55 -12.13 -26.19 11.38
C ASN A 55 -12.38 -24.74 10.90
N ILE A 56 -11.57 -24.29 9.95
CA ILE A 56 -11.73 -22.99 9.34
C ILE A 56 -12.32 -23.17 7.93
N SER A 57 -13.40 -22.45 7.64
CA SER A 57 -14.08 -22.48 6.34
C SER A 57 -13.25 -21.81 5.25
N ASP A 58 -13.60 -22.05 3.99
CA ASP A 58 -13.28 -21.16 2.88
C ASP A 58 -13.99 -19.81 3.03
N SER A 59 -13.83 -18.92 2.04
CA SER A 59 -14.51 -17.62 2.06
C SER A 59 -16.03 -17.79 2.12
N LEU A 60 -16.67 -17.00 2.99
CA LEU A 60 -18.13 -16.86 3.06
C LEU A 60 -18.62 -15.63 2.27
N THR A 61 -17.71 -14.85 1.70
CA THR A 61 -17.97 -13.64 0.91
C THR A 61 -17.50 -13.81 -0.52
N VAL A 62 -18.05 -13.02 -1.43
CA VAL A 62 -17.80 -13.14 -2.88
C VAL A 62 -16.82 -12.09 -3.41
N GLY A 63 -16.64 -10.99 -2.67
CA GLY A 63 -15.77 -9.88 -3.06
C GLY A 63 -14.29 -10.13 -2.78
N SER A 64 -13.47 -9.26 -3.33
CA SER A 64 -12.02 -9.26 -3.08
C SER A 64 -11.65 -8.73 -1.70
N SER A 65 -12.51 -7.88 -1.10
CA SER A 65 -12.35 -7.40 0.27
C SER A 65 -13.68 -7.29 0.99
N CYS A 66 -13.86 -8.06 2.06
CA CYS A 66 -14.93 -7.87 3.04
C CYS A 66 -14.47 -6.84 4.08
N ASP A 67 -15.09 -5.68 4.08
CA ASP A 67 -14.72 -4.59 4.99
C ASP A 67 -15.46 -4.69 6.34
N SER A 68 -16.66 -5.23 6.32
CA SER A 68 -17.46 -5.49 7.51
C SER A 68 -18.59 -6.46 7.22
N PHE A 69 -19.14 -7.06 8.27
CA PHE A 69 -20.29 -7.96 8.15
C PHE A 69 -21.16 -7.94 9.39
N ASP A 70 -22.38 -8.42 9.25
CA ASP A 70 -23.18 -8.95 10.36
C ASP A 70 -23.87 -10.26 9.94
N ILE A 71 -24.10 -11.14 10.90
CA ILE A 71 -24.67 -12.47 10.67
C ILE A 71 -25.59 -12.85 11.81
N ASN A 72 -26.71 -13.46 11.49
CA ASN A 72 -27.61 -14.12 12.42
C ASN A 72 -27.84 -15.58 12.03
N ASN A 73 -28.87 -16.25 12.57
CA ASN A 73 -29.14 -17.66 12.28
C ASN A 73 -29.66 -17.91 10.84
N GLU A 74 -30.13 -16.88 10.17
CA GLU A 74 -30.82 -16.99 8.88
C GLU A 74 -30.03 -16.32 7.75
N HIS A 75 -29.37 -15.19 8.02
CA HIS A 75 -28.78 -14.32 7.02
C HIS A 75 -27.40 -13.82 7.36
N LEU A 76 -26.57 -13.68 6.33
CA LEU A 76 -25.29 -12.98 6.33
C LEU A 76 -25.42 -11.70 5.50
N VAL A 77 -25.12 -10.55 6.10
CA VAL A 77 -24.94 -9.28 5.40
C VAL A 77 -23.48 -8.89 5.45
N SER A 78 -22.88 -8.56 4.29
CA SER A 78 -21.50 -8.09 4.18
C SER A 78 -21.40 -6.79 3.37
N CYS A 79 -20.40 -5.98 3.71
CA CYS A 79 -19.97 -4.83 2.94
C CYS A 79 -18.68 -5.22 2.21
N GLU A 80 -18.70 -5.23 0.89
CA GLU A 80 -17.62 -5.80 0.09
C GLU A 80 -17.17 -4.87 -1.03
N LEU A 81 -15.85 -4.86 -1.27
CA LEU A 81 -15.24 -4.34 -2.49
C LEU A 81 -15.06 -5.48 -3.48
N GLN A 82 -15.49 -5.29 -4.71
CA GLN A 82 -15.37 -6.30 -5.76
C GLN A 82 -14.90 -5.69 -7.08
N GLY A 83 -13.68 -5.99 -7.48
CA GLY A 83 -13.12 -5.58 -8.76
C GLY A 83 -13.15 -4.06 -8.93
N ARG A 84 -13.86 -3.59 -9.95
CA ARG A 84 -13.94 -2.16 -10.30
C ARG A 84 -14.98 -1.36 -9.51
N LYS A 85 -15.74 -2.01 -8.64
CA LYS A 85 -16.80 -1.37 -7.86
C LYS A 85 -16.26 -0.86 -6.53
N LEU A 86 -16.84 0.23 -6.06
CA LEU A 86 -16.74 0.63 -4.67
C LEU A 86 -17.59 -0.28 -3.77
N ALA A 87 -17.54 -0.06 -2.46
CA ALA A 87 -18.21 -0.89 -1.49
C ALA A 87 -19.74 -0.92 -1.72
N GLU A 88 -20.29 -2.14 -1.77
CA GLU A 88 -21.72 -2.44 -1.85
C GLU A 88 -22.11 -3.43 -0.76
N LEU A 89 -23.42 -3.49 -0.43
CA LEU A 89 -23.93 -4.48 0.51
C LEU A 89 -24.38 -5.75 -0.25
N TYR A 90 -24.07 -6.87 0.38
CA TYR A 90 -24.44 -8.20 -0.08
C TYR A 90 -25.23 -8.91 1.01
N LEU A 91 -26.34 -9.55 0.64
CA LEU A 91 -27.14 -10.44 1.47
C LEU A 91 -27.00 -11.86 0.95
N ASP A 92 -26.45 -12.75 1.77
CA ASP A 92 -26.22 -14.16 1.42
C ASP A 92 -25.48 -14.34 0.08
N GLY A 93 -24.50 -13.44 -0.19
CA GLY A 93 -23.69 -13.42 -1.40
C GLY A 93 -24.34 -12.73 -2.62
N GLN A 94 -25.55 -12.20 -2.48
CA GLN A 94 -26.22 -11.43 -3.52
C GLN A 94 -26.11 -9.93 -3.25
N GLN A 95 -25.66 -9.16 -4.24
CA GLN A 95 -25.60 -7.69 -4.15
C GLN A 95 -27.02 -7.14 -4.00
N ILE A 96 -27.22 -6.29 -2.98
CA ILE A 96 -28.53 -5.68 -2.66
C ILE A 96 -28.53 -4.15 -2.74
N THR A 97 -27.37 -3.53 -2.92
CA THR A 97 -27.23 -2.08 -3.15
C THR A 97 -26.53 -1.81 -4.48
N HIS A 98 -26.83 -0.66 -5.07
CA HIS A 98 -26.32 -0.20 -6.36
C HIS A 98 -25.88 1.27 -6.27
N LEU A 99 -25.24 1.62 -5.14
CA LEU A 99 -24.88 3.01 -4.81
C LEU A 99 -23.78 3.57 -5.71
N ASN A 100 -22.98 2.69 -6.33
CA ASN A 100 -21.77 3.07 -7.06
C ASN A 100 -21.80 2.64 -8.54
N ASP A 101 -22.93 2.23 -9.09
CA ASP A 101 -23.04 1.80 -10.49
C ASP A 101 -22.65 2.91 -11.48
N PHE A 102 -22.85 4.19 -11.11
CA PHE A 102 -22.45 5.37 -11.89
C PHE A 102 -20.96 5.36 -12.29
N LEU A 103 -20.09 4.75 -11.47
CA LEU A 103 -18.66 4.68 -11.79
C LEU A 103 -18.38 3.94 -13.09
N GLY A 104 -19.09 2.84 -13.35
CA GLY A 104 -18.92 2.06 -14.57
C GLY A 104 -19.68 2.62 -15.79
N GLU A 105 -20.68 3.46 -15.55
CA GLU A 105 -21.54 4.05 -16.57
C GLU A 105 -21.01 5.41 -17.06
N GLU A 106 -20.54 6.24 -16.15
CA GLU A 106 -20.14 7.63 -16.43
C GLU A 106 -18.62 7.84 -16.54
N TYR A 107 -17.82 6.94 -15.96
CA TYR A 107 -16.37 7.08 -15.88
C TYR A 107 -15.60 5.87 -16.44
N SER A 108 -14.44 6.14 -17.04
CA SER A 108 -13.51 5.10 -17.46
C SER A 108 -12.78 4.52 -16.24
N VAL A 109 -13.17 3.31 -15.83
CA VAL A 109 -12.51 2.58 -14.74
C VAL A 109 -11.51 1.59 -15.33
N CYS A 110 -10.22 1.85 -15.11
CA CYS A 110 -9.13 1.00 -15.56
C CYS A 110 -9.03 -0.26 -14.68
N VAL A 111 -8.81 -1.41 -15.32
CA VAL A 111 -8.76 -2.72 -14.64
C VAL A 111 -7.33 -3.12 -14.37
N PRO A 112 -6.94 -3.39 -13.10
CA PRO A 112 -5.68 -4.03 -12.80
C PRO A 112 -5.61 -5.43 -13.43
N LYS A 113 -4.55 -5.70 -14.16
CA LYS A 113 -4.26 -7.04 -14.71
C LYS A 113 -3.22 -7.71 -13.81
N PRO A 114 -3.51 -8.91 -13.29
CA PRO A 114 -2.56 -9.60 -12.42
C PRO A 114 -1.28 -9.95 -13.18
N LEU A 115 -0.16 -9.84 -12.49
CA LEU A 115 1.15 -10.22 -12.93
C LEU A 115 1.87 -10.90 -11.77
N THR A 116 2.07 -12.19 -11.88
CA THR A 116 2.77 -13.02 -10.89
C THR A 116 4.09 -13.51 -11.49
N PHE A 117 5.14 -13.54 -10.69
CA PHE A 117 6.45 -14.05 -11.09
C PHE A 117 7.23 -14.52 -9.86
N THR A 118 8.29 -15.31 -10.08
CA THR A 118 9.23 -15.71 -9.02
C THR A 118 10.37 -14.72 -8.96
N ALA A 119 10.54 -14.05 -7.82
CA ALA A 119 11.61 -13.10 -7.59
C ALA A 119 12.97 -13.80 -7.39
N SER A 120 14.05 -13.01 -7.39
CA SER A 120 15.43 -13.50 -7.28
C SER A 120 15.72 -14.24 -5.97
N ASP A 121 14.94 -13.98 -4.92
CA ASP A 121 15.00 -14.68 -3.63
C ASP A 121 14.18 -15.97 -3.57
N GLY A 122 13.55 -16.35 -4.69
CA GLY A 122 12.77 -17.59 -4.84
C GLY A 122 11.30 -17.48 -4.40
N TYR A 123 10.86 -16.36 -3.86
CA TYR A 123 9.46 -16.13 -3.51
C TYR A 123 8.64 -15.72 -4.72
N GLU A 124 7.41 -16.21 -4.78
CA GLU A 124 6.43 -15.73 -5.74
C GLU A 124 5.91 -14.36 -5.30
N ILE A 125 5.94 -13.37 -6.20
CA ILE A 125 5.45 -12.01 -5.96
C ILE A 125 4.19 -11.79 -6.78
N HIS A 126 3.12 -11.35 -6.11
CA HIS A 126 1.86 -10.97 -6.73
C HIS A 126 1.83 -9.46 -6.95
N GLY A 127 1.47 -9.08 -8.15
CA GLY A 127 1.30 -7.67 -8.51
C GLY A 127 0.32 -7.49 -9.65
N TRP A 128 0.15 -6.25 -10.05
CA TRP A 128 -0.81 -5.84 -11.08
C TRP A 128 -0.25 -4.72 -11.94
N VAL A 129 -0.77 -4.65 -13.16
CA VAL A 129 -0.50 -3.57 -14.09
C VAL A 129 -1.82 -3.03 -14.63
N MET A 130 -2.01 -1.72 -14.53
CA MET A 130 -3.13 -1.00 -15.14
C MET A 130 -2.63 -0.26 -16.37
N LYS A 131 -3.33 -0.43 -17.50
CA LYS A 131 -3.09 0.37 -18.71
C LYS A 131 -3.76 1.73 -18.57
N PRO A 132 -3.23 2.78 -19.24
CA PRO A 132 -3.93 4.06 -19.34
C PRO A 132 -5.32 3.89 -19.98
N ALA A 133 -6.26 4.75 -19.59
CA ALA A 133 -7.66 4.68 -20.07
C ALA A 133 -7.76 4.81 -21.60
N ASP A 134 -6.90 5.61 -22.21
CA ASP A 134 -6.81 5.87 -23.66
C ASP A 134 -5.71 5.04 -24.36
N TYR A 135 -5.34 3.88 -23.78
CA TYR A 135 -4.28 3.03 -24.29
C TYR A 135 -4.46 2.68 -25.76
N LYS A 136 -3.39 2.88 -26.53
CA LYS A 136 -3.29 2.51 -27.96
C LYS A 136 -2.04 1.65 -28.18
N GLU A 137 -2.20 0.60 -28.96
CA GLU A 137 -1.07 -0.25 -29.32
C GLU A 137 -0.03 0.52 -30.15
N GLY A 138 1.25 0.24 -29.91
CA GLY A 138 2.36 0.91 -30.61
C GLY A 138 2.73 2.29 -30.08
N VAL A 139 2.01 2.81 -29.08
CA VAL A 139 2.35 4.08 -28.39
C VAL A 139 3.18 3.79 -27.16
N SER A 140 4.18 4.65 -26.90
CA SER A 140 5.02 4.60 -25.71
C SER A 140 4.43 5.48 -24.60
N TYR A 141 4.37 4.97 -23.37
CA TYR A 141 3.72 5.62 -22.24
C TYR A 141 4.65 5.79 -21.05
N PRO A 142 4.49 6.85 -20.24
CA PRO A 142 5.09 6.92 -18.92
C PRO A 142 4.39 5.96 -17.95
N ALA A 143 5.05 5.66 -16.82
CA ALA A 143 4.49 4.79 -15.80
C ALA A 143 4.73 5.31 -14.38
N ILE A 144 3.85 4.91 -13.45
CA ILE A 144 3.97 5.16 -12.01
C ILE A 144 3.97 3.82 -11.28
N PHE A 145 5.02 3.59 -10.50
CA PHE A 145 5.11 2.49 -9.55
C PHE A 145 4.54 2.93 -8.21
N HIS A 146 3.52 2.23 -7.72
CA HIS A 146 2.89 2.53 -6.44
C HIS A 146 3.24 1.48 -5.39
N ILE A 147 3.77 1.92 -4.23
CA ILE A 147 4.24 1.09 -3.13
C ILE A 147 3.29 1.29 -1.94
N HIS A 148 2.68 0.20 -1.43
CA HIS A 148 1.76 0.28 -0.30
C HIS A 148 2.44 0.61 1.02
N GLY A 149 1.66 1.06 2.00
CA GLY A 149 2.08 1.26 3.38
C GLY A 149 2.06 -0.05 4.20
N GLY A 150 2.28 0.05 5.48
CA GLY A 150 2.25 -1.08 6.42
C GLY A 150 3.57 -1.31 7.13
N PRO A 151 4.41 -2.29 6.76
CA PRO A 151 4.42 -3.12 5.55
C PRO A 151 3.34 -4.20 5.49
N ARG A 152 2.81 -4.68 6.62
CA ARG A 152 1.80 -5.75 6.70
C ARG A 152 0.41 -5.28 6.26
N THR A 153 0.32 -4.87 4.99
CA THR A 153 -0.91 -4.67 4.22
C THR A 153 -0.75 -5.37 2.88
N VAL A 154 -1.78 -5.39 2.05
CA VAL A 154 -1.71 -5.92 0.68
C VAL A 154 -2.43 -5.00 -0.28
N PHE A 155 -1.94 -4.90 -1.50
CA PHE A 155 -2.75 -4.52 -2.64
C PHE A 155 -3.58 -5.72 -3.12
N SER A 156 -4.68 -5.43 -3.78
CA SER A 156 -5.56 -6.37 -4.44
C SER A 156 -6.05 -5.77 -5.77
N ASP A 157 -6.96 -6.43 -6.43
CA ASP A 157 -7.64 -5.92 -7.63
C ASP A 157 -8.80 -4.95 -7.33
N VAL A 158 -8.97 -4.54 -6.07
CA VAL A 158 -10.02 -3.60 -5.66
C VAL A 158 -9.80 -2.20 -6.22
N TYR A 159 -10.88 -1.43 -6.28
CA TYR A 159 -10.83 -0.03 -6.71
C TYR A 159 -9.90 0.79 -5.80
N HIS A 160 -9.01 1.56 -6.43
CA HIS A 160 -8.11 2.48 -5.75
C HIS A 160 -8.10 3.82 -6.48
N ASN A 161 -8.60 4.87 -5.84
CA ASN A 161 -8.88 6.15 -6.50
C ASN A 161 -7.60 6.79 -7.07
N GLU A 162 -6.51 6.81 -6.33
CA GLU A 162 -5.24 7.37 -6.80
C GLU A 162 -4.77 6.71 -8.11
N MET A 163 -4.82 5.38 -8.15
CA MET A 163 -4.40 4.61 -9.34
C MET A 163 -5.29 4.90 -10.54
N GLN A 164 -6.60 5.08 -10.32
CA GLN A 164 -7.55 5.45 -11.37
C GLN A 164 -7.23 6.84 -11.95
N VAL A 165 -6.93 7.82 -11.09
CA VAL A 165 -6.55 9.17 -11.53
C VAL A 165 -5.30 9.13 -12.40
N TRP A 166 -4.27 8.41 -12.00
CA TRP A 166 -3.04 8.30 -12.80
C TRP A 166 -3.25 7.56 -14.11
N ALA A 167 -4.00 6.47 -14.11
CA ALA A 167 -4.33 5.73 -15.32
C ALA A 167 -5.16 6.56 -16.32
N ASN A 168 -6.13 7.35 -15.81
CA ASN A 168 -6.90 8.29 -16.63
C ASN A 168 -6.07 9.51 -17.09
N ALA A 169 -4.98 9.84 -16.39
CA ALA A 169 -4.02 10.85 -16.83
C ALA A 169 -2.99 10.32 -17.86
N GLY A 170 -3.12 9.10 -18.35
CA GLY A 170 -2.30 8.53 -19.40
C GLY A 170 -1.07 7.76 -18.93
N TYR A 171 -1.00 7.38 -17.67
CA TYR A 171 0.08 6.55 -17.12
C TYR A 171 -0.27 5.07 -17.12
N PHE A 172 0.71 4.21 -17.41
CA PHE A 172 0.67 2.87 -16.82
C PHE A 172 0.84 3.00 -15.31
N VAL A 173 0.06 2.22 -14.55
CA VAL A 173 0.23 2.12 -13.10
C VAL A 173 0.51 0.68 -12.74
N PHE A 174 1.57 0.43 -11.98
CA PHE A 174 1.90 -0.92 -11.53
C PHE A 174 2.22 -0.94 -10.04
N PHE A 175 1.93 -2.07 -9.41
CA PHE A 175 2.04 -2.24 -7.97
C PHE A 175 2.11 -3.73 -7.62
N CYS A 176 2.74 -4.07 -6.49
CA CYS A 176 2.86 -5.46 -6.05
C CYS A 176 2.90 -5.57 -4.52
N ASN A 177 2.84 -6.81 -4.04
CA ASN A 177 2.98 -7.19 -2.64
C ASN A 177 4.37 -7.82 -2.44
N PRO A 178 5.41 -7.07 -2.03
CA PRO A 178 6.73 -7.62 -1.73
C PRO A 178 6.71 -8.42 -0.44
N ARG A 179 7.79 -9.12 -0.12
CA ARG A 179 8.01 -9.67 1.22
C ARG A 179 7.85 -8.57 2.27
N GLY A 180 7.26 -8.93 3.41
CA GLY A 180 6.79 -7.97 4.43
C GLY A 180 5.30 -7.68 4.34
N SER A 181 4.64 -7.93 3.19
CA SER A 181 3.18 -7.81 3.06
C SER A 181 2.46 -8.90 3.87
N ASP A 182 1.17 -8.67 4.14
CA ASP A 182 0.29 -9.62 4.82
C ASP A 182 -0.23 -10.71 3.86
N GLY A 183 -1.07 -11.60 4.37
CA GLY A 183 -1.86 -12.56 3.61
C GLY A 183 -1.14 -13.82 3.13
N ARG A 184 0.17 -13.94 3.34
CA ARG A 184 0.96 -15.10 2.88
C ARG A 184 1.75 -15.78 4.00
N GLY A 185 1.24 -15.65 5.22
CA GLY A 185 1.81 -16.26 6.41
C GLY A 185 2.98 -15.49 7.01
N THR A 186 3.45 -15.97 8.15
CA THR A 186 4.47 -15.31 8.96
C THR A 186 5.82 -15.26 8.25
N ASP A 187 6.20 -16.30 7.53
CA ASP A 187 7.50 -16.36 6.85
C ASP A 187 7.62 -15.30 5.74
N PHE A 188 6.59 -15.13 4.94
CA PHE A 188 6.54 -14.08 3.92
C PHE A 188 6.47 -12.68 4.53
N GLY A 189 5.65 -12.50 5.58
CA GLY A 189 5.40 -11.22 6.23
C GLY A 189 6.52 -10.76 7.17
N ASN A 190 7.48 -11.63 7.51
CA ASN A 190 8.51 -11.31 8.48
C ASN A 190 9.78 -10.75 7.80
N ILE A 191 9.91 -9.44 7.83
CA ILE A 191 11.13 -8.71 7.42
C ILE A 191 11.76 -7.99 8.62
N ASN A 192 11.54 -8.47 9.84
CA ASN A 192 12.03 -7.83 11.05
C ASN A 192 13.57 -7.71 11.05
N GLY A 193 14.05 -6.47 11.17
CA GLY A 193 15.49 -6.14 11.17
C GLY A 193 16.18 -6.17 9.81
N ILE A 194 15.42 -6.37 8.70
CA ILE A 194 15.97 -6.42 7.34
C ILE A 194 15.19 -5.53 6.34
N TYR A 195 14.59 -4.45 6.84
CA TYR A 195 13.90 -3.45 6.00
C TYR A 195 14.89 -2.86 4.98
N GLY A 196 14.41 -2.64 3.76
CA GLY A 196 15.22 -2.11 2.66
C GLY A 196 16.16 -3.15 2.02
N THR A 197 15.99 -4.43 2.28
CA THR A 197 16.80 -5.51 1.68
C THR A 197 15.96 -6.37 0.74
N VAL A 198 15.33 -7.44 1.25
CA VAL A 198 14.54 -8.37 0.44
C VAL A 198 13.27 -7.72 -0.13
N ASP A 199 12.63 -6.87 0.63
CA ASP A 199 11.49 -6.06 0.22
C ASP A 199 11.85 -5.10 -0.94
N TYR A 200 12.97 -4.38 -0.81
CA TYR A 200 13.52 -3.55 -1.89
C TYR A 200 13.85 -4.38 -3.13
N GLN A 201 14.53 -5.53 -2.96
CA GLN A 201 14.89 -6.39 -4.09
C GLN A 201 13.64 -6.90 -4.83
N ASN A 202 12.61 -7.35 -4.11
CA ASN A 202 11.35 -7.79 -4.73
C ASN A 202 10.68 -6.68 -5.55
N LEU A 203 10.72 -5.43 -5.07
CA LEU A 203 10.19 -4.27 -5.80
C LEU A 203 10.99 -3.98 -7.08
N MET A 204 12.32 -4.12 -7.02
CA MET A 204 13.18 -3.95 -8.21
C MET A 204 12.97 -5.07 -9.23
N ASP A 205 12.90 -6.32 -8.79
CA ASP A 205 12.63 -7.50 -9.63
C ASP A 205 11.25 -7.38 -10.30
N PHE A 206 10.23 -6.92 -9.55
CA PHE A 206 8.90 -6.68 -10.10
C PHE A 206 8.91 -5.58 -11.17
N THR A 207 9.64 -4.50 -10.93
CA THR A 207 9.81 -3.43 -11.91
C THR A 207 10.45 -3.96 -13.20
N ASP A 208 11.48 -4.80 -13.10
CA ASP A 208 12.13 -5.41 -14.25
C ASP A 208 11.18 -6.32 -15.04
N GLU A 209 10.40 -7.13 -14.34
CA GLU A 209 9.41 -8.02 -14.97
C GLU A 209 8.28 -7.24 -15.66
N VAL A 210 7.81 -6.13 -15.04
CA VAL A 210 6.82 -5.23 -15.67
C VAL A 210 7.39 -4.63 -16.96
N LEU A 211 8.58 -4.05 -16.93
CA LEU A 211 9.19 -3.42 -18.10
C LEU A 211 9.45 -4.44 -19.22
N LYS A 212 9.77 -5.67 -18.89
CA LYS A 212 9.94 -6.78 -19.84
C LYS A 212 8.61 -7.19 -20.50
N ARG A 213 7.52 -7.33 -19.71
CA ARG A 213 6.22 -7.76 -20.23
C ARG A 213 5.40 -6.66 -20.91
N TYR A 214 5.69 -5.41 -20.58
CA TYR A 214 5.01 -4.23 -21.12
C TYR A 214 6.01 -3.28 -21.80
N PRO A 215 6.54 -3.64 -22.99
CA PRO A 215 7.52 -2.84 -23.72
C PRO A 215 7.00 -1.48 -24.18
N GLN A 216 5.69 -1.21 -24.04
CA GLN A 216 5.09 0.10 -24.25
C GLN A 216 5.38 1.10 -23.13
N ILE A 217 5.83 0.63 -21.97
CA ILE A 217 6.31 1.50 -20.91
C ILE A 217 7.71 2.02 -21.28
N ASP A 218 7.85 3.32 -21.33
CA ASP A 218 9.14 3.96 -21.52
C ASP A 218 9.94 3.92 -20.22
N LYS A 219 10.99 3.13 -20.18
CA LYS A 219 11.85 2.99 -18.99
C LYS A 219 12.52 4.29 -18.54
N GLU A 220 12.66 5.29 -19.45
CA GLU A 220 13.17 6.61 -19.13
C GLU A 220 12.07 7.58 -18.62
N ARG A 221 10.84 7.11 -18.49
CA ARG A 221 9.69 7.87 -17.98
C ARG A 221 8.90 7.10 -16.94
N VAL A 222 9.62 6.48 -15.99
CA VAL A 222 9.02 5.77 -14.85
C VAL A 222 9.24 6.57 -13.59
N GLY A 223 8.16 6.91 -12.90
CA GLY A 223 8.16 7.47 -11.54
C GLY A 223 7.76 6.44 -10.50
N GLU A 224 7.98 6.77 -9.22
CA GLU A 224 7.56 5.93 -8.10
C GLU A 224 6.95 6.75 -6.98
N THR A 225 6.06 6.14 -6.21
CA THR A 225 5.41 6.78 -5.07
C THR A 225 4.95 5.78 -4.04
N GLY A 226 4.93 6.19 -2.80
CA GLY A 226 4.35 5.44 -1.70
C GLY A 226 4.11 6.28 -0.46
N GLY A 227 3.27 5.76 0.43
CA GLY A 227 2.97 6.44 1.70
C GLY A 227 3.27 5.57 2.92
N SER A 228 3.67 6.21 4.04
CA SER A 228 4.02 5.50 5.28
C SER A 228 5.23 4.56 5.05
N TYR A 229 5.11 3.26 5.27
CA TYR A 229 6.14 2.32 4.85
C TYR A 229 6.48 2.45 3.35
N GLY A 230 5.48 2.65 2.48
CA GLY A 230 5.75 2.95 1.07
C GLY A 230 6.55 4.24 0.87
N GLY A 231 6.34 5.25 1.72
CA GLY A 231 7.16 6.47 1.75
C GLY A 231 8.57 6.23 2.28
N PHE A 232 8.74 5.36 3.28
CA PHE A 232 10.05 4.86 3.69
C PHE A 232 10.76 4.20 2.51
N MET A 233 10.08 3.32 1.79
CA MET A 233 10.65 2.61 0.65
C MET A 233 10.96 3.57 -0.51
N THR A 234 10.12 4.57 -0.78
CA THR A 234 10.41 5.65 -1.72
C THR A 234 11.71 6.37 -1.35
N ASN A 235 11.86 6.76 -0.08
CA ASN A 235 13.10 7.38 0.41
C ASN A 235 14.31 6.44 0.29
N TRP A 236 14.11 5.13 0.49
CA TRP A 236 15.14 4.11 0.35
C TRP A 236 15.58 3.97 -1.11
N ILE A 237 14.62 3.83 -2.01
CA ILE A 237 14.85 3.66 -3.45
C ILE A 237 15.66 4.81 -4.02
N ILE A 238 15.28 6.07 -3.77
CA ILE A 238 15.99 7.24 -4.32
C ILE A 238 17.43 7.40 -3.79
N GLY A 239 17.76 6.76 -2.67
CA GLY A 239 19.12 6.70 -2.13
C GLY A 239 19.97 5.56 -2.68
N HIS A 240 19.35 4.59 -3.39
CA HIS A 240 20.02 3.36 -3.85
C HIS A 240 20.04 3.18 -5.38
N THR A 241 19.16 3.86 -6.11
CA THR A 241 19.10 3.79 -7.57
C THR A 241 18.60 5.08 -8.19
N ASP A 242 18.98 5.39 -9.42
CA ASP A 242 18.52 6.52 -10.24
C ASP A 242 17.62 6.08 -11.41
N ARG A 243 17.08 4.84 -11.34
CA ARG A 243 16.21 4.28 -12.39
C ARG A 243 14.88 5.02 -12.53
N PHE A 244 14.33 5.54 -11.45
CA PHE A 244 13.10 6.34 -11.47
C PHE A 244 13.41 7.80 -11.73
N LYS A 245 12.60 8.46 -12.59
CA LYS A 245 12.86 9.83 -13.05
C LYS A 245 12.11 10.89 -12.24
N ALA A 246 11.15 10.46 -11.43
CA ALA A 246 10.45 11.27 -10.43
C ALA A 246 10.04 10.39 -9.26
N ALA A 247 10.00 10.96 -8.06
CA ALA A 247 9.51 10.28 -6.86
C ALA A 247 8.55 11.18 -6.08
N VAL A 248 7.56 10.55 -5.42
CA VAL A 248 6.68 11.24 -4.47
C VAL A 248 6.64 10.47 -3.15
N SER A 249 7.34 10.99 -2.16
CA SER A 249 7.42 10.43 -0.82
C SER A 249 6.35 11.02 0.08
N GLN A 250 5.41 10.19 0.56
CA GLN A 250 4.24 10.67 1.28
C GLN A 250 4.23 10.16 2.71
N ARG A 251 3.97 11.05 3.71
CA ARG A 251 3.88 10.67 5.14
C ARG A 251 4.92 9.61 5.49
N SER A 252 6.15 9.90 5.12
CA SER A 252 7.24 8.93 5.04
C SER A 252 8.06 8.85 6.33
N ILE A 253 8.94 7.85 6.37
CA ILE A 253 9.94 7.69 7.41
C ILE A 253 11.31 7.81 6.74
N SER A 254 12.22 8.57 7.36
CA SER A 254 13.61 8.72 6.89
C SER A 254 14.65 8.24 7.90
N ASN A 255 14.30 8.24 9.19
CA ASN A 255 15.24 7.94 10.27
C ASN A 255 14.57 7.15 11.39
N TRP A 256 14.88 5.87 11.52
CA TRP A 256 14.34 5.00 12.56
C TRP A 256 14.75 5.40 13.97
N VAL A 257 15.86 6.14 14.14
CA VAL A 257 16.31 6.63 15.44
C VAL A 257 15.35 7.73 15.96
N SER A 258 14.96 8.70 15.11
CA SER A 258 13.97 9.72 15.49
C SER A 258 12.58 9.13 15.62
N PHE A 259 12.19 8.26 14.68
CA PHE A 259 10.87 7.63 14.65
C PHE A 259 10.53 6.89 15.95
N GLU A 260 11.50 6.21 16.59
CA GLU A 260 11.30 5.52 17.89
C GLU A 260 10.72 6.47 18.95
N HIS A 261 11.12 7.75 18.92
CA HIS A 261 10.80 8.72 19.98
C HIS A 261 9.75 9.75 19.62
N THR A 262 9.43 9.92 18.34
CA THR A 262 8.47 10.94 17.85
C THR A 262 7.14 10.34 17.45
N SER A 263 7.10 9.07 17.04
CA SER A 263 5.89 8.40 16.60
C SER A 263 5.02 7.93 17.77
N ASP A 264 3.69 8.01 17.61
CA ASP A 264 2.69 7.45 18.55
C ASP A 264 2.82 5.93 18.75
N ILE A 265 3.41 5.21 17.78
CA ILE A 265 3.69 3.77 17.84
C ILE A 265 5.19 3.47 17.92
N GLY A 266 6.05 4.47 17.95
CA GLY A 266 7.49 4.35 17.71
C GLY A 266 8.15 3.26 18.54
N HIS A 267 7.94 3.28 19.86
CA HIS A 267 8.55 2.31 20.77
C HIS A 267 8.15 0.85 20.43
N THR A 268 6.88 0.57 20.24
CA THR A 268 6.41 -0.80 19.93
C THR A 268 6.72 -1.21 18.51
N PHE A 269 6.64 -0.28 17.56
CA PHE A 269 6.94 -0.55 16.16
C PHE A 269 8.42 -0.93 15.97
N ILE A 270 9.33 -0.15 16.55
CA ILE A 270 10.78 -0.40 16.43
C ILE A 270 11.15 -1.76 17.01
N LEU A 271 10.67 -2.11 18.20
CA LEU A 271 10.93 -3.41 18.81
C LEU A 271 10.45 -4.59 17.96
N ASN A 272 9.28 -4.44 17.33
CA ASN A 272 8.64 -5.52 16.58
C ASN A 272 9.10 -5.61 15.11
N ASN A 273 9.72 -4.55 14.55
CA ASN A 273 10.00 -4.48 13.11
C ASN A 273 11.47 -4.22 12.78
N GLN A 274 12.27 -3.65 13.69
CA GLN A 274 13.68 -3.33 13.40
C GLN A 274 14.68 -4.24 14.11
N ALA A 275 14.20 -5.24 14.85
CA ALA A 275 14.99 -6.20 15.65
C ALA A 275 15.95 -5.55 16.66
N THR A 276 15.82 -4.25 16.93
CA THR A 276 16.66 -3.48 17.84
C THR A 276 15.94 -2.21 18.30
N ASN A 277 16.61 -1.38 19.07
CA ASN A 277 16.16 -0.04 19.48
C ASN A 277 17.36 0.86 19.73
N THR A 278 17.11 2.15 20.04
CA THR A 278 18.17 3.14 20.29
C THR A 278 19.06 2.83 21.47
N ARG A 279 18.61 2.00 22.43
CA ARG A 279 19.41 1.61 23.60
C ARG A 279 20.31 0.41 23.34
N THR A 280 19.87 -0.51 22.46
CA THR A 280 20.56 -1.79 22.22
C THR A 280 21.52 -1.71 21.05
N ASN A 281 21.09 -1.15 19.91
CA ASN A 281 21.94 -1.01 18.73
C ASN A 281 21.45 0.14 17.83
N PRO A 282 21.71 1.40 18.18
CA PRO A 282 21.31 2.56 17.37
C PRO A 282 21.98 2.57 15.99
N GLU A 283 23.15 1.96 15.85
CA GLU A 283 23.85 1.88 14.57
C GLU A 283 23.09 1.02 13.55
N LEU A 284 22.43 -0.06 13.98
CA LEU A 284 21.60 -0.88 13.12
C LEU A 284 20.36 -0.08 12.65
N LEU A 285 19.73 0.68 13.56
CA LEU A 285 18.62 1.58 13.18
C LEU A 285 19.06 2.59 12.13
N TRP A 286 20.23 3.19 12.32
CA TRP A 286 20.78 4.14 11.35
C TRP A 286 21.07 3.48 10.00
N LYS A 287 21.63 2.27 9.98
CA LYS A 287 21.89 1.51 8.74
C LYS A 287 20.62 1.19 7.95
N GLN A 288 19.49 1.05 8.63
CA GLN A 288 18.17 0.83 8.02
C GLN A 288 17.43 2.14 7.70
N SER A 289 18.02 3.30 7.99
CA SER A 289 17.41 4.62 7.82
C SER A 289 17.73 5.20 6.43
N PRO A 290 16.75 5.53 5.60
CA PRO A 290 16.96 6.13 4.28
C PRO A 290 17.80 7.41 4.30
N LEU A 291 17.68 8.19 5.37
CA LEU A 291 18.41 9.47 5.52
C LEU A 291 19.94 9.30 5.40
N GLN A 292 20.47 8.15 5.79
CA GLN A 292 21.89 7.82 5.61
C GLN A 292 22.32 7.89 4.14
N PHE A 293 21.42 7.52 3.23
CA PHE A 293 21.68 7.39 1.79
C PHE A 293 21.25 8.63 0.98
N ALA A 294 20.67 9.63 1.63
CA ALA A 294 20.24 10.86 0.99
C ALA A 294 21.33 11.54 0.13
N PRO A 295 22.65 11.49 0.47
CA PRO A 295 23.69 12.02 -0.39
C PRO A 295 23.78 11.41 -1.78
N ASN A 296 23.27 10.20 -1.98
CA ASN A 296 23.30 9.51 -3.27
C ASN A 296 22.12 9.90 -4.19
N CYS A 297 21.09 10.55 -3.65
CA CYS A 297 19.85 10.84 -4.37
C CYS A 297 20.08 11.79 -5.54
N LYS A 298 19.61 11.39 -6.72
CA LYS A 298 19.56 12.19 -7.94
C LYS A 298 18.14 12.38 -8.48
N THR A 299 17.20 11.58 -8.00
CA THR A 299 15.81 11.57 -8.45
C THR A 299 15.06 12.79 -7.93
N PRO A 300 14.48 13.65 -8.78
CA PRO A 300 13.59 14.72 -8.35
C PRO A 300 12.47 14.20 -7.46
N THR A 301 12.32 14.76 -6.24
CA THR A 301 11.42 14.19 -5.24
C THR A 301 10.48 15.24 -4.65
N LEU A 302 9.16 14.95 -4.71
CA LEU A 302 8.13 15.67 -3.96
C LEU A 302 7.89 14.96 -2.62
N PHE A 303 7.94 15.72 -1.53
CA PHE A 303 7.53 15.26 -0.20
C PHE A 303 6.16 15.81 0.14
N ILE A 304 5.26 14.93 0.56
CA ILE A 304 3.92 15.29 1.04
C ILE A 304 3.77 14.83 2.48
N HIS A 305 3.45 15.78 3.36
CA HIS A 305 3.24 15.50 4.79
C HIS A 305 2.08 16.31 5.34
N SER A 306 1.62 15.94 6.53
CA SER A 306 0.58 16.62 7.29
C SER A 306 1.12 17.04 8.65
N ASP A 307 0.73 18.20 9.18
CA ASP A 307 1.27 18.73 10.43
C ASP A 307 0.71 18.07 11.70
N GLU A 308 -0.43 17.35 11.58
CA GLU A 308 -0.98 16.54 12.65
C GLU A 308 -0.73 15.03 12.46
N ASP A 309 0.28 14.68 11.64
CA ASP A 309 0.72 13.29 11.48
C ASP A 309 1.63 12.89 12.64
N TYR A 310 1.05 12.28 13.66
CA TYR A 310 1.77 11.74 14.82
C TYR A 310 2.23 10.29 14.61
N ARG A 311 1.85 9.65 13.50
CA ARG A 311 2.28 8.30 13.13
C ARG A 311 3.67 8.32 12.48
N CYS A 312 3.82 9.11 11.41
CA CYS A 312 5.10 9.43 10.80
C CYS A 312 5.26 10.94 10.91
N TYR A 313 5.93 11.39 11.96
CA TYR A 313 6.00 12.82 12.26
C TYR A 313 6.64 13.60 11.09
N MET A 314 6.17 14.82 10.83
CA MET A 314 6.56 15.59 9.65
C MET A 314 8.09 15.84 9.53
N ASP A 315 8.81 15.80 10.65
CA ASP A 315 10.27 15.93 10.69
C ASP A 315 10.99 14.83 9.88
N GLU A 316 10.38 13.67 9.73
CA GLU A 316 10.90 12.59 8.89
C GLU A 316 10.98 13.03 7.42
N GLY A 317 9.89 13.63 6.90
CA GLY A 317 9.86 14.19 5.54
C GLY A 317 10.77 15.41 5.39
N ILE A 318 10.77 16.33 6.37
CA ILE A 318 11.60 17.53 6.36
C ILE A 318 13.10 17.18 6.36
N SER A 319 13.49 16.17 7.14
CA SER A 319 14.89 15.72 7.23
C SER A 319 15.39 15.20 5.89
N MET A 320 14.62 14.32 5.24
CA MET A 320 14.98 13.78 3.92
C MET A 320 14.99 14.87 2.85
N PHE A 321 13.93 15.69 2.78
CA PHE A 321 13.86 16.85 1.88
C PHE A 321 15.09 17.75 2.02
N SER A 322 15.44 18.12 3.25
CA SER A 322 16.57 19.02 3.51
C SER A 322 17.90 18.39 3.10
N ALA A 323 18.07 17.09 3.35
CA ALA A 323 19.29 16.37 3.00
C ALA A 323 19.49 16.31 1.48
N ILE A 324 18.49 15.89 0.71
CA ILE A 324 18.62 15.79 -0.76
C ILE A 324 18.71 17.17 -1.42
N LYS A 325 18.01 18.18 -0.88
CA LYS A 325 18.08 19.56 -1.37
C LYS A 325 19.49 20.14 -1.24
N ARG A 326 20.17 19.89 -0.10
CA ARG A 326 21.57 20.33 0.11
C ARG A 326 22.54 19.70 -0.89
N ASN A 327 22.23 18.52 -1.41
CA ASN A 327 23.04 17.84 -2.43
C ASN A 327 22.71 18.35 -3.85
N GLY A 328 21.85 19.36 -4.01
CA GLY A 328 21.48 19.93 -5.30
C GLY A 328 20.41 19.13 -6.05
N CYS A 329 19.83 18.08 -5.45
CA CYS A 329 18.74 17.34 -6.07
C CYS A 329 17.46 18.20 -6.08
N PRO A 330 16.70 18.27 -7.20
CA PRO A 330 15.43 18.95 -7.23
C PRO A 330 14.45 18.35 -6.23
N ALA A 331 13.93 19.19 -5.32
CA ALA A 331 12.98 18.72 -4.31
C ALA A 331 11.97 19.82 -3.96
N LYS A 332 10.72 19.39 -3.70
CA LYS A 332 9.61 20.22 -3.21
C LYS A 332 9.04 19.59 -1.94
N PHE A 333 8.61 20.39 -0.99
CA PHE A 333 7.90 19.96 0.20
C PHE A 333 6.50 20.57 0.22
N CYS A 334 5.48 19.75 0.35
CA CYS A 334 4.08 20.17 0.44
C CYS A 334 3.52 19.73 1.80
N LEU A 335 3.14 20.70 2.64
CA LEU A 335 2.58 20.48 3.97
C LEU A 335 1.08 20.78 3.98
N PHE A 336 0.28 19.83 4.46
CA PHE A 336 -1.17 19.97 4.62
C PHE A 336 -1.51 20.25 6.08
N HIS A 337 -2.09 21.43 6.33
CA HIS A 337 -2.48 21.87 7.67
C HIS A 337 -3.78 21.25 8.16
N GLY A 338 -3.78 20.81 9.42
CA GLY A 338 -4.93 20.20 10.08
C GLY A 338 -5.30 18.84 9.52
N GLU A 339 -4.35 18.17 8.89
CA GLU A 339 -4.47 16.81 8.38
C GLU A 339 -3.52 15.89 9.15
N ASN A 340 -3.86 14.60 9.18
CA ASN A 340 -3.09 13.59 9.88
C ASN A 340 -2.56 12.51 8.91
N HIS A 341 -2.11 11.37 9.45
CA HIS A 341 -1.60 10.25 8.67
C HIS A 341 -2.59 9.70 7.64
N GLU A 342 -3.88 9.90 7.84
CA GLU A 342 -4.95 9.40 6.98
C GLU A 342 -5.35 10.37 5.84
N LEU A 343 -4.63 11.47 5.61
CA LEU A 343 -4.95 12.47 4.57
C LEU A 343 -5.44 11.86 3.26
N SER A 344 -4.75 10.83 2.74
CA SER A 344 -5.10 10.20 1.46
C SER A 344 -6.44 9.45 1.47
N ARG A 345 -6.91 9.01 2.64
CA ARG A 345 -8.09 8.17 2.83
C ARG A 345 -9.23 8.89 3.50
N GLY A 346 -8.95 9.58 4.62
CA GLY A 346 -9.93 10.22 5.49
C GLY A 346 -9.79 11.74 5.62
N GLY A 347 -8.82 12.36 4.92
CA GLY A 347 -8.63 13.80 4.95
C GLY A 347 -9.78 14.59 4.33
N ARG A 348 -9.78 15.90 4.56
CA ARG A 348 -10.79 16.80 3.98
C ARG A 348 -10.80 16.65 2.45
N PRO A 349 -11.98 16.61 1.81
CA PRO A 349 -12.08 16.36 0.35
C PRO A 349 -11.21 17.31 -0.48
N ILE A 350 -11.16 18.60 -0.13
CA ILE A 350 -10.35 19.58 -0.86
C ILE A 350 -8.84 19.25 -0.75
N ASN A 351 -8.37 18.89 0.43
CA ASN A 351 -6.96 18.56 0.65
C ASN A 351 -6.58 17.24 -0.05
N ARG A 352 -7.51 16.30 -0.17
CA ARG A 352 -7.31 15.07 -0.97
C ARG A 352 -7.18 15.40 -2.45
N ILE A 353 -8.00 16.32 -2.99
CA ILE A 353 -7.92 16.80 -4.38
C ILE A 353 -6.60 17.55 -4.61
N ASP A 354 -6.25 18.47 -3.74
CA ASP A 354 -5.01 19.26 -3.85
C ASP A 354 -3.78 18.34 -3.80
N ARG A 355 -3.79 17.35 -2.89
CA ARG A 355 -2.73 16.34 -2.82
C ARG A 355 -2.58 15.57 -4.12
N MET A 356 -3.67 15.08 -4.70
CA MET A 356 -3.65 14.36 -5.97
C MET A 356 -3.15 15.24 -7.11
N THR A 357 -3.55 16.50 -7.13
CA THR A 357 -3.11 17.51 -8.10
C THR A 357 -1.60 17.76 -8.00
N GLU A 358 -1.07 17.89 -6.78
CA GLU A 358 0.37 18.05 -6.53
C GLU A 358 1.18 16.85 -7.02
N ILE A 359 0.69 15.62 -6.77
CA ILE A 359 1.33 14.39 -7.24
C ILE A 359 1.36 14.37 -8.77
N LEU A 360 0.21 14.61 -9.40
CA LEU A 360 0.09 14.54 -10.85
C LEU A 360 0.96 15.60 -11.54
N ASN A 361 0.92 16.85 -11.06
CA ASN A 361 1.75 17.94 -11.58
C ASN A 361 3.24 17.64 -11.46
N TRP A 362 3.66 17.02 -10.35
CA TRP A 362 5.06 16.61 -10.16
C TRP A 362 5.46 15.53 -11.14
N MET A 363 4.68 14.47 -11.26
CA MET A 363 4.94 13.38 -12.19
C MET A 363 4.94 13.87 -13.64
N ASP A 364 3.97 14.72 -14.03
CA ASP A 364 3.88 15.29 -15.37
C ASP A 364 5.12 16.13 -15.73
N SER A 365 5.67 16.88 -14.77
CA SER A 365 6.83 17.73 -14.99
C SER A 365 8.12 16.97 -15.33
N TYR A 366 8.21 15.71 -14.97
CA TYR A 366 9.43 14.91 -15.17
C TYR A 366 9.22 13.69 -16.10
N LEU A 367 7.97 13.27 -16.33
CA LEU A 367 7.68 12.04 -17.06
C LEU A 367 6.96 12.29 -18.39
N LYS A 368 6.42 13.49 -18.61
CA LYS A 368 5.80 13.92 -19.88
C LYS A 368 6.61 15.01 -20.54
#